data_56e18b9df9d072090ea23cf1e5103e65
#
_entry.id   56e18b9df9d072090ea23cf1e5103e65
#
_cell.length_a   1.000
_cell.length_b   1.000
_cell.length_c   1.000
_cell.angle_alpha   90.00
_cell.angle_beta   90.00
_cell.angle_gamma   90.00
#
_symmetry.space_group_name_H-M   'P 1'
#
loop_
_entity.id
_entity.type
_entity.pdbx_description
1 polymer ?
#
loop_
_entity_poly.entity_id
_entity_poly.type
_entity_poly.pdbx_seq_one_letter_code
_entity_poly.pdbx_strand_id
1 'polypeptide(L)'
;LAVLKCRRPIRYVFTREESIIASAKRHPFIIKYQLGLSRDGRIQASRIHMLSDAGAYNCSSEGVMRKAAILAAGPYAIENLIVDAVGVYTNNTPSGAMRTFGAMQSQFATECHLDLCAEKLKMDPVELRLMNFLKEGDETHTRQKLGSVSMLEVFNSALEIADWEAGISNSRGSTRSDLGNPGNRPPCTLGAREFPQETVSAGQSA
;
A
#
# COMPACT_ATOMS: atom_id res chain seq x y z
N LEU A 1 -34.37 -4.78 -14.59
CA LEU A 1 -35.39 -5.76 -15.01
C LEU A 1 -36.75 -5.57 -14.26
N ALA A 2 -36.75 -5.46 -12.93
CA ALA A 2 -37.97 -5.30 -12.14
C ALA A 2 -38.72 -4.01 -12.50
N VAL A 3 -38.04 -2.87 -12.62
CA VAL A 3 -38.63 -1.58 -13.05
C VAL A 3 -39.27 -1.70 -14.44
N LEU A 4 -38.59 -2.37 -15.38
CA LEU A 4 -39.10 -2.58 -16.73
C LEU A 4 -40.39 -3.43 -16.76
N LYS A 5 -40.48 -4.43 -15.88
CA LYS A 5 -41.65 -5.28 -15.75
C LYS A 5 -42.82 -4.59 -15.04
N CYS A 6 -42.55 -3.92 -13.93
CA CYS A 6 -43.58 -3.31 -13.08
C CYS A 6 -43.98 -1.90 -13.54
N ARG A 7 -43.16 -1.22 -14.37
CA ARG A 7 -43.33 0.17 -14.83
C ARG A 7 -43.56 1.16 -13.68
N ARG A 8 -42.90 0.89 -12.53
CA ARG A 8 -43.00 1.72 -11.31
C ARG A 8 -41.60 1.81 -10.69
N PRO A 9 -41.29 2.87 -9.95
CA PRO A 9 -40.08 2.93 -9.14
C PRO A 9 -40.03 1.76 -8.15
N ILE A 10 -38.87 1.12 -8.03
CA ILE A 10 -38.66 -0.02 -7.13
C ILE A 10 -37.48 0.34 -6.22
N ARG A 11 -37.66 0.07 -4.92
CA ARG A 11 -36.57 0.11 -3.93
C ARG A 11 -36.24 -1.33 -3.54
N TYR A 12 -34.97 -1.67 -3.67
CA TYR A 12 -34.44 -2.94 -3.20
C TYR A 12 -33.27 -2.66 -2.23
N VAL A 13 -33.27 -3.34 -1.09
CA VAL A 13 -32.24 -3.21 -0.07
C VAL A 13 -31.72 -4.60 0.22
N PHE A 14 -30.43 -4.81 -0.04
CA PHE A 14 -29.76 -6.07 0.30
C PHE A 14 -29.72 -6.32 1.80
N THR A 15 -29.92 -7.56 2.22
CA THR A 15 -29.48 -8.00 3.54
C THR A 15 -27.96 -8.01 3.60
N ARG A 16 -27.38 -8.24 4.78
CA ARG A 16 -25.92 -8.36 4.93
C ARG A 16 -25.38 -9.53 4.11
N GLU A 17 -26.05 -10.67 4.15
CA GLU A 17 -25.71 -11.90 3.45
C GLU A 17 -25.78 -11.70 1.93
N GLU A 18 -26.87 -11.16 1.44
CA GLU A 18 -27.03 -10.82 0.01
C GLU A 18 -25.94 -9.84 -0.45
N SER A 19 -25.63 -8.81 0.36
CA SER A 19 -24.59 -7.86 0.03
C SER A 19 -23.20 -8.52 -0.02
N ILE A 20 -22.91 -9.48 0.87
CA ILE A 20 -21.64 -10.21 0.85
C ILE A 20 -21.51 -11.05 -0.43
N ILE A 21 -22.60 -11.67 -0.88
CA ILE A 21 -22.59 -12.56 -2.03
C ILE A 21 -22.63 -11.78 -3.35
N ALA A 22 -23.51 -10.77 -3.46
CA ALA A 22 -23.89 -10.17 -4.73
C ALA A 22 -23.22 -8.82 -5.04
N SER A 23 -22.80 -8.05 -4.04
CA SER A 23 -22.19 -6.74 -4.31
C SER A 23 -20.69 -6.86 -4.60
N ALA A 24 -20.18 -5.91 -5.40
CA ALA A 24 -18.75 -5.83 -5.69
C ALA A 24 -17.92 -5.65 -4.42
N LYS A 25 -16.75 -6.27 -4.38
CA LYS A 25 -15.82 -6.26 -3.25
C LYS A 25 -14.54 -5.48 -3.60
N ARG A 26 -13.72 -5.25 -2.57
CA ARG A 26 -12.39 -4.68 -2.78
C ARG A 26 -11.53 -5.63 -3.58
N HIS A 27 -10.81 -5.10 -4.56
CA HIS A 27 -9.87 -5.88 -5.35
C HIS A 27 -8.81 -6.51 -4.45
N PRO A 28 -8.61 -7.83 -4.48
CA PRO A 28 -7.41 -8.47 -3.95
C PRO A 28 -6.20 -8.09 -4.79
N PHE A 29 -5.05 -7.89 -4.13
CA PHE A 29 -3.79 -7.58 -4.80
C PHE A 29 -2.69 -8.51 -4.34
N ILE A 30 -1.84 -8.90 -5.29
CA ILE A 30 -0.52 -9.46 -5.04
C ILE A 30 0.47 -8.41 -5.51
N ILE A 31 1.28 -7.89 -4.61
CA ILE A 31 2.23 -6.82 -4.92
C ILE A 31 3.65 -7.31 -4.65
N LYS A 32 4.47 -7.37 -5.70
CA LYS A 32 5.91 -7.59 -5.60
C LYS A 32 6.58 -6.23 -5.59
N TYR A 33 7.32 -5.94 -4.52
CA TYR A 33 7.96 -4.66 -4.31
C TYR A 33 9.47 -4.84 -4.20
N GLN A 34 10.23 -4.10 -4.98
CA GLN A 34 11.67 -4.04 -4.91
C GLN A 34 12.09 -2.58 -4.74
N LEU A 35 12.93 -2.33 -3.75
CA LEU A 35 13.42 -0.99 -3.43
C LEU A 35 14.94 -1.02 -3.36
N GLY A 36 15.57 -0.18 -4.13
CA GLY A 36 17.00 0.09 -4.07
C GLY A 36 17.27 1.29 -3.17
N LEU A 37 18.04 1.07 -2.10
CA LEU A 37 18.44 2.10 -1.15
C LEU A 37 19.96 2.21 -1.12
N SER A 38 20.46 3.42 -0.95
CA SER A 38 21.84 3.65 -0.55
C SER A 38 22.04 3.25 0.93
N ARG A 39 23.30 3.10 1.35
CA ARG A 39 23.62 2.71 2.74
C ARG A 39 23.18 3.73 3.79
N ASP A 40 23.05 4.99 3.38
CA ASP A 40 22.52 6.08 4.19
C ASP A 40 20.99 6.18 4.20
N GLY A 41 20.28 5.26 3.53
CA GLY A 41 18.83 5.16 3.56
C GLY A 41 18.09 5.95 2.46
N ARG A 42 18.79 6.58 1.50
CA ARG A 42 18.12 7.28 0.40
C ARG A 42 17.58 6.31 -0.65
N ILE A 43 16.35 6.52 -1.08
CA ILE A 43 15.71 5.73 -2.13
C ILE A 43 16.30 6.12 -3.48
N GLN A 44 16.89 5.16 -4.19
CA GLN A 44 17.51 5.34 -5.50
C GLN A 44 16.59 4.87 -6.63
N ALA A 45 15.93 3.74 -6.42
CA ALA A 45 15.06 3.15 -7.43
C ALA A 45 13.99 2.28 -6.80
N SER A 46 12.86 2.12 -7.50
CA SER A 46 11.82 1.17 -7.12
C SER A 46 11.24 0.46 -8.33
N ARG A 47 11.01 -0.84 -8.19
CA ARG A 47 10.22 -1.63 -9.14
C ARG A 47 9.07 -2.29 -8.41
N ILE A 48 7.85 -2.05 -8.91
CA ILE A 48 6.62 -2.50 -8.29
C ILE A 48 5.80 -3.23 -9.34
N HIS A 49 5.48 -4.49 -9.06
CA HIS A 49 4.59 -5.28 -9.91
C HIS A 49 3.33 -5.62 -9.13
N MET A 50 2.18 -5.21 -9.65
CA MET A 50 0.87 -5.39 -9.04
C MET A 50 0.02 -6.32 -9.90
N LEU A 51 -0.47 -7.39 -9.31
CA LEU A 51 -1.46 -8.27 -9.90
C LEU A 51 -2.75 -8.15 -9.10
N SER A 52 -3.87 -7.89 -9.76
CA SER A 52 -5.17 -7.72 -9.12
C SER A 52 -6.22 -8.61 -9.73
N ASP A 53 -7.08 -9.18 -8.90
CA ASP A 53 -8.25 -9.93 -9.33
C ASP A 53 -9.44 -8.99 -9.56
N ALA A 54 -9.90 -8.91 -10.81
CA ALA A 54 -11.07 -8.14 -11.22
C ALA A 54 -12.39 -8.91 -11.01
N GLY A 55 -12.31 -10.23 -10.80
CA GLY A 55 -13.46 -11.11 -10.81
C GLY A 55 -14.02 -11.35 -12.20
N ALA A 56 -15.26 -11.80 -12.30
CA ALA A 56 -15.88 -12.22 -13.55
C ALA A 56 -16.21 -11.06 -14.50
N TYR A 57 -16.35 -9.84 -14.00
CA TYR A 57 -16.74 -8.67 -14.77
C TYR A 57 -15.92 -7.44 -14.42
N ASN A 58 -15.58 -6.66 -15.44
CA ASN A 58 -14.93 -5.37 -15.23
C ASN A 58 -15.94 -4.32 -14.75
N CYS A 59 -16.05 -4.14 -13.43
CA CYS A 59 -16.88 -3.10 -12.85
C CYS A 59 -16.18 -1.72 -12.90
N SER A 60 -15.07 -1.56 -12.19
CA SER A 60 -14.23 -0.34 -12.15
C SER A 60 -12.76 -0.68 -11.97
N SER A 61 -12.36 -1.88 -12.38
CA SER A 61 -11.04 -2.44 -12.12
C SER A 61 -9.93 -1.62 -12.77
N GLU A 62 -10.13 -1.12 -14.00
CA GLU A 62 -9.15 -0.27 -14.68
C GLU A 62 -8.83 1.00 -13.87
N GLY A 63 -9.87 1.69 -13.38
CA GLY A 63 -9.69 2.89 -12.56
C GLY A 63 -9.00 2.62 -11.24
N VAL A 64 -9.32 1.48 -10.59
CA VAL A 64 -8.68 1.05 -9.34
C VAL A 64 -7.21 0.73 -9.57
N MET A 65 -6.88 0.00 -10.63
CA MET A 65 -5.49 -0.33 -10.99
C MET A 65 -4.69 0.93 -11.32
N ARG A 66 -5.26 1.82 -12.12
CA ARG A 66 -4.64 3.09 -12.47
C ARG A 66 -4.32 3.92 -11.23
N LYS A 67 -5.27 4.05 -10.29
CA LYS A 67 -5.05 4.80 -9.06
C LYS A 67 -4.03 4.13 -8.15
N ALA A 68 -4.06 2.80 -8.03
CA ALA A 68 -3.07 2.06 -7.28
C ALA A 68 -1.65 2.30 -7.82
N ALA A 69 -1.47 2.27 -9.15
CA ALA A 69 -0.20 2.52 -9.81
C ALA A 69 0.30 3.96 -9.62
N ILE A 70 -0.60 4.96 -9.77
CA ILE A 70 -0.27 6.37 -9.56
C ILE A 70 0.20 6.64 -8.12
N LEU A 71 -0.36 5.95 -7.14
CA LEU A 71 -0.04 6.16 -5.73
C LEU A 71 1.00 5.18 -5.18
N ALA A 72 1.58 4.34 -6.03
CA ALA A 72 2.50 3.29 -5.61
C ALA A 72 3.82 3.78 -5.02
N ALA A 73 4.26 4.99 -5.39
CA ALA A 73 5.46 5.60 -4.82
C ALA A 73 5.25 6.12 -3.39
N GLY A 74 4.00 6.26 -2.94
CA GLY A 74 3.72 6.97 -1.70
C GLY A 74 4.14 8.44 -1.77
N PRO A 75 4.38 9.08 -0.63
CA PRO A 75 4.82 10.47 -0.54
C PRO A 75 6.35 10.61 -0.64
N TYR A 76 7.02 9.66 -1.29
CA TYR A 76 8.49 9.57 -1.30
C TYR A 76 9.08 10.02 -2.62
N ALA A 77 10.24 10.69 -2.53
CA ALA A 77 11.06 11.07 -3.66
C ALA A 77 11.80 9.83 -4.21
N ILE A 78 11.33 9.32 -5.34
CA ILE A 78 11.92 8.16 -6.03
C ILE A 78 12.31 8.59 -7.44
N GLU A 79 13.60 8.66 -7.69
CA GLU A 79 14.13 9.13 -8.97
C GLU A 79 13.83 8.14 -10.12
N ASN A 80 14.01 6.85 -9.86
CA ASN A 80 13.84 5.81 -10.85
C ASN A 80 12.73 4.85 -10.43
N LEU A 81 11.55 4.95 -11.07
CA LEU A 81 10.39 4.16 -10.72
C LEU A 81 9.84 3.41 -11.94
N ILE A 82 9.61 2.10 -11.76
CA ILE A 82 8.85 1.27 -12.70
C ILE A 82 7.67 0.67 -11.96
N VAL A 83 6.47 0.87 -12.48
CA VAL A 83 5.25 0.27 -11.94
C VAL A 83 4.50 -0.46 -13.03
N ASP A 84 4.36 -1.77 -12.87
CA ASP A 84 3.54 -2.63 -13.72
C ASP A 84 2.29 -3.04 -12.95
N ALA A 85 1.11 -2.69 -13.46
CA ALA A 85 -0.15 -2.98 -12.82
C ALA A 85 -1.07 -3.76 -13.77
N VAL A 86 -1.37 -5.01 -13.41
CA VAL A 86 -2.15 -5.94 -14.23
C VAL A 86 -3.40 -6.37 -13.48
N GLY A 87 -4.57 -6.15 -14.08
CA GLY A 87 -5.85 -6.69 -13.62
C GLY A 87 -6.22 -7.92 -14.43
N VAL A 88 -6.57 -9.01 -13.77
CA VAL A 88 -6.97 -10.26 -14.43
C VAL A 88 -8.43 -10.57 -14.18
N TYR A 89 -9.11 -11.10 -15.20
CA TYR A 89 -10.43 -11.67 -15.03
C TYR A 89 -10.33 -13.06 -14.41
N THR A 90 -11.23 -13.35 -13.52
CA THR A 90 -11.35 -14.66 -12.87
C THR A 90 -12.82 -15.06 -12.75
N ASN A 91 -13.09 -16.27 -12.27
CA ASN A 91 -14.45 -16.73 -11.97
C ASN A 91 -14.93 -16.31 -10.56
N ASN A 92 -14.20 -15.42 -9.90
CA ASN A 92 -14.56 -14.90 -8.60
C ASN A 92 -15.69 -13.85 -8.69
N THR A 93 -16.27 -13.50 -7.54
CA THR A 93 -17.21 -12.38 -7.42
C THR A 93 -16.54 -11.10 -7.97
N PRO A 94 -17.28 -10.27 -8.75
CA PRO A 94 -16.72 -9.05 -9.31
C PRO A 94 -16.12 -8.13 -8.25
N SER A 95 -14.93 -7.66 -8.51
CA SER A 95 -14.30 -6.60 -7.74
C SER A 95 -14.72 -5.23 -8.25
N GLY A 96 -14.89 -4.26 -7.37
CA GLY A 96 -15.37 -2.94 -7.74
C GLY A 96 -14.81 -1.82 -6.88
N ALA A 97 -15.39 -0.65 -7.06
CA ALA A 97 -14.99 0.55 -6.33
C ALA A 97 -15.28 0.40 -4.83
N MET A 98 -14.22 0.47 -4.04
CA MET A 98 -14.28 0.57 -2.58
C MET A 98 -13.49 1.80 -2.14
N ARG A 99 -13.82 2.35 -0.96
CA ARG A 99 -13.14 3.54 -0.41
C ARG A 99 -11.61 3.42 -0.55
N THR A 100 -10.95 4.50 -0.99
CA THR A 100 -9.55 4.63 -1.39
C THR A 100 -9.23 4.18 -2.82
N PHE A 101 -10.07 3.37 -3.46
CA PHE A 101 -10.02 3.07 -4.89
C PHE A 101 -8.64 2.58 -5.38
N GLY A 102 -8.04 1.63 -4.66
CA GLY A 102 -6.72 1.07 -4.98
C GLY A 102 -5.56 1.65 -4.16
N ALA A 103 -5.69 2.87 -3.64
CA ALA A 103 -4.61 3.52 -2.88
C ALA A 103 -4.22 2.75 -1.61
N MET A 104 -5.19 2.20 -0.88
CA MET A 104 -4.87 1.47 0.37
C MET A 104 -3.95 0.28 0.11
N GLN A 105 -4.19 -0.47 -0.96
CA GLN A 105 -3.40 -1.66 -1.28
C GLN A 105 -1.95 -1.30 -1.61
N SER A 106 -1.75 -0.27 -2.42
CA SER A 106 -0.40 0.20 -2.76
C SER A 106 0.30 0.83 -1.56
N GLN A 107 -0.38 1.69 -0.79
CA GLN A 107 0.21 2.33 0.38
C GLN A 107 0.59 1.30 1.46
N PHE A 108 -0.26 0.30 1.70
CA PHE A 108 0.07 -0.78 2.62
C PHE A 108 1.36 -1.50 2.22
N ALA A 109 1.51 -1.84 0.94
CA ALA A 109 2.72 -2.50 0.45
C ALA A 109 3.96 -1.61 0.58
N THR A 110 3.84 -0.32 0.24
CA THR A 110 4.93 0.65 0.32
C THR A 110 5.41 0.84 1.76
N GLU A 111 4.48 1.10 2.68
CA GLU A 111 4.83 1.38 4.07
C GLU A 111 5.40 0.16 4.80
N CYS A 112 4.80 -1.02 4.58
CA CYS A 112 5.37 -2.26 5.14
C CYS A 112 6.75 -2.58 4.57
N HIS A 113 6.97 -2.29 3.29
CA HIS A 113 8.28 -2.54 2.67
C HIS A 113 9.36 -1.59 3.19
N LEU A 114 9.01 -0.32 3.45
CA LEU A 114 9.91 0.64 4.09
C LEU A 114 10.30 0.23 5.51
N ASP A 115 9.35 -0.30 6.30
CA ASP A 115 9.66 -0.83 7.63
C ASP A 115 10.67 -1.99 7.56
N LEU A 116 10.49 -2.92 6.61
CA LEU A 116 11.45 -4.00 6.37
C LEU A 116 12.82 -3.48 5.92
N CYS A 117 12.85 -2.40 5.14
CA CYS A 117 14.10 -1.77 4.72
C CYS A 117 14.80 -1.08 5.90
N ALA A 118 14.06 -0.38 6.75
CA ALA A 118 14.59 0.25 7.96
C ALA A 118 15.22 -0.80 8.90
N GLU A 119 14.54 -1.93 9.11
CA GLU A 119 15.06 -3.05 9.89
C GLU A 119 16.38 -3.60 9.33
N LYS A 120 16.46 -3.82 8.00
CA LYS A 120 17.68 -4.30 7.33
C LYS A 120 18.84 -3.31 7.41
N LEU A 121 18.56 -2.01 7.32
CA LEU A 121 19.55 -0.95 7.44
C LEU A 121 19.92 -0.67 8.91
N LYS A 122 19.17 -1.22 9.87
CA LYS A 122 19.28 -0.91 11.31
C LYS A 122 19.07 0.58 11.59
N MET A 123 18.18 1.20 10.84
CA MET A 123 17.80 2.60 10.89
C MET A 123 16.42 2.74 11.53
N ASP A 124 16.15 3.86 12.18
CA ASP A 124 14.82 4.18 12.67
C ASP A 124 13.85 4.35 11.48
N PRO A 125 12.66 3.70 11.49
CA PRO A 125 11.71 3.81 10.40
C PRO A 125 11.16 5.24 10.20
N VAL A 126 11.17 6.06 11.23
CA VAL A 126 10.81 7.49 11.16
C VAL A 126 11.90 8.25 10.42
N GLU A 127 13.17 8.03 10.78
CA GLU A 127 14.32 8.67 10.14
C GLU A 127 14.36 8.34 8.65
N LEU A 128 14.15 7.06 8.29
CA LEU A 128 14.10 6.62 6.89
C LEU A 128 13.03 7.38 6.09
N ARG A 129 11.85 7.60 6.67
CA ARG A 129 10.74 8.33 6.02
C ARG A 129 11.04 9.81 5.88
N LEU A 130 11.48 10.46 6.95
CA LEU A 130 11.81 11.89 6.96
C LEU A 130 12.85 12.26 5.91
N MET A 131 13.83 11.39 5.70
CA MET A 131 14.88 11.57 4.70
C MET A 131 14.36 11.53 3.27
N ASN A 132 13.31 10.77 3.02
CA ASN A 132 12.84 10.47 1.67
C ASN A 132 11.51 11.14 1.30
N PHE A 133 10.89 11.93 2.17
CA PHE A 133 9.65 12.64 1.83
C PHE A 133 9.87 13.64 0.70
N LEU A 134 8.87 13.71 -0.19
CA LEU A 134 8.74 14.79 -1.16
C LEU A 134 8.59 16.15 -0.46
N LYS A 135 9.22 17.17 -1.03
CA LYS A 135 9.24 18.53 -0.52
C LYS A 135 8.57 19.50 -1.49
N GLU A 136 8.31 20.70 -1.03
CA GLU A 136 7.85 21.77 -1.90
C GLU A 136 8.87 22.04 -3.02
N GLY A 137 8.36 22.15 -4.24
CA GLY A 137 9.18 22.30 -5.44
C GLY A 137 9.60 20.98 -6.10
N ASP A 138 9.50 19.84 -5.40
CA ASP A 138 9.76 18.53 -5.99
C ASP A 138 8.71 18.16 -7.03
N GLU A 139 9.07 17.22 -7.89
CA GLU A 139 8.20 16.65 -8.92
C GLU A 139 7.88 15.20 -8.59
N THR A 140 6.61 14.84 -8.64
CA THR A 140 6.19 13.44 -8.47
C THR A 140 6.59 12.62 -9.70
N HIS A 141 6.60 11.28 -9.58
CA HIS A 141 6.85 10.38 -10.71
C HIS A 141 5.82 10.53 -11.86
N THR A 142 4.66 11.15 -11.59
CA THR A 142 3.65 11.49 -12.61
C THR A 142 3.84 12.89 -13.20
N ARG A 143 4.98 13.54 -12.95
CA ARG A 143 5.34 14.86 -13.45
C ARG A 143 4.50 16.00 -12.88
N GLN A 144 3.86 15.79 -11.73
CA GLN A 144 3.18 16.86 -11.01
C GLN A 144 4.18 17.62 -10.14
N LYS A 145 4.35 18.90 -10.39
CA LYS A 145 5.15 19.79 -9.54
C LYS A 145 4.37 20.17 -8.29
N LEU A 146 5.00 19.99 -7.14
CA LEU A 146 4.39 20.25 -5.84
C LEU A 146 4.58 21.72 -5.44
N GLY A 147 3.48 22.46 -5.28
CA GLY A 147 3.49 23.87 -4.90
C GLY A 147 3.31 24.13 -3.40
N SER A 148 2.78 23.14 -2.67
CA SER A 148 2.60 23.22 -1.22
C SER A 148 2.60 21.81 -0.64
N VAL A 149 3.47 21.56 0.35
CA VAL A 149 3.65 20.23 0.97
C VAL A 149 3.72 20.36 2.49
N SER A 150 2.64 19.95 3.17
CA SER A 150 2.58 19.94 4.65
C SER A 150 2.93 18.57 5.25
N MET A 151 3.59 17.70 4.48
CA MET A 151 3.87 16.31 4.91
C MET A 151 4.70 16.26 6.19
N LEU A 152 5.74 17.07 6.28
CA LEU A 152 6.62 17.11 7.47
C LEU A 152 5.88 17.61 8.71
N GLU A 153 5.06 18.64 8.57
CA GLU A 153 4.27 19.19 9.68
C GLU A 153 3.28 18.16 10.23
N VAL A 154 2.53 17.53 9.33
CA VAL A 154 1.55 16.49 9.68
C VAL A 154 2.22 15.28 10.32
N PHE A 155 3.37 14.86 9.77
CA PHE A 155 4.10 13.71 10.28
C PHE A 155 4.68 13.98 11.66
N ASN A 156 5.31 15.14 11.87
CA ASN A 156 5.84 15.53 13.18
C ASN A 156 4.73 15.66 14.23
N SER A 157 3.61 16.29 13.89
CA SER A 157 2.46 16.37 14.80
C SER A 157 1.92 14.97 15.17
N ALA A 158 1.93 14.04 14.21
CA ALA A 158 1.52 12.66 14.49
C ALA A 158 2.50 11.94 15.44
N LEU A 159 3.81 12.17 15.29
CA LEU A 159 4.84 11.62 16.19
C LEU A 159 4.70 12.17 17.63
N GLU A 160 4.43 13.46 17.76
CA GLU A 160 4.18 14.12 19.06
C GLU A 160 2.94 13.52 19.74
N ILE A 161 1.82 13.41 19.02
CA ILE A 161 0.57 12.84 19.54
C ILE A 161 0.75 11.36 19.94
N ALA A 162 1.56 10.62 19.17
CA ALA A 162 1.84 9.22 19.44
C ALA A 162 2.87 8.99 20.56
N ASP A 163 3.53 10.04 21.04
CA ASP A 163 4.66 9.94 21.98
C ASP A 163 5.71 8.89 21.50
N TRP A 164 6.09 9.01 20.22
CA TRP A 164 6.87 8.01 19.51
C TRP A 164 8.20 7.67 20.19
N GLU A 165 8.90 8.67 20.70
CA GLU A 165 10.21 8.50 21.38
C GLU A 165 10.08 7.69 22.67
N ALA A 166 9.05 7.97 23.48
CA ALA A 166 8.76 7.20 24.68
C ALA A 166 8.33 5.77 24.36
N GLY A 167 7.58 5.58 23.28
CA GLY A 167 7.20 4.27 22.75
C GLY A 167 8.39 3.40 22.36
N ILE A 168 9.40 3.98 21.69
CA ILE A 168 10.66 3.29 21.33
C ILE A 168 11.46 2.90 22.58
N SER A 169 11.59 3.79 23.54
CA SER A 169 12.34 3.52 24.79
C SER A 169 11.73 2.35 25.57
N ASN A 170 10.42 2.28 25.61
CA ASN A 170 9.67 1.20 26.27
C ASN A 170 9.76 -0.13 25.50
N SER A 171 9.79 -0.10 24.15
CA SER A 171 9.87 -1.32 23.34
C SER A 171 11.26 -1.97 23.32
N ARG A 172 12.33 -1.20 23.48
CA ARG A 172 13.70 -1.72 23.56
C ARG A 172 13.98 -2.54 24.85
N GLY A 173 13.13 -2.37 25.88
CA GLY A 173 13.18 -3.16 27.12
C GLY A 173 12.25 -4.37 27.14
N SER A 174 11.38 -4.52 26.15
CA SER A 174 10.34 -5.55 26.11
C SER A 174 10.83 -6.79 25.36
N THR A 175 10.80 -7.94 26.00
CA THR A 175 11.08 -9.22 25.37
C THR A 175 9.88 -9.67 24.52
N ARG A 176 10.11 -10.53 23.53
CA ARG A 176 9.12 -11.04 22.59
C ARG A 176 7.84 -11.63 23.23
N SER A 177 7.89 -11.93 24.53
CA SER A 177 6.76 -12.41 25.35
C SER A 177 5.72 -11.34 25.68
N ASP A 178 6.08 -10.05 25.63
CA ASP A 178 5.19 -8.94 26.01
C ASP A 178 4.32 -8.43 24.82
N LEU A 179 4.59 -8.94 23.61
CA LEU A 179 3.82 -8.61 22.39
C LEU A 179 2.40 -9.22 22.37
N GLY A 180 2.03 -9.99 23.39
CA GLY A 180 0.70 -10.57 23.56
C GLY A 180 -0.37 -9.59 24.06
N ASN A 181 0.02 -8.42 24.58
CA ASN A 181 -0.93 -7.43 25.09
C ASN A 181 -1.32 -6.41 24.00
N PRO A 182 -2.63 -6.29 23.66
CA PRO A 182 -3.08 -5.37 22.59
C PRO A 182 -2.73 -3.90 22.82
N GLY A 183 -2.44 -3.48 24.06
CA GLY A 183 -2.04 -2.11 24.42
C GLY A 183 -0.56 -1.80 24.17
N ASN A 184 0.31 -2.80 23.94
CA ASN A 184 1.76 -2.62 23.81
C ASN A 184 2.29 -2.93 22.41
N ARG A 185 1.43 -3.00 21.40
CA ARG A 185 1.88 -3.25 20.03
C ARG A 185 2.38 -1.95 19.42
N PRO A 186 3.65 -1.87 19.00
CA PRO A 186 4.06 -0.80 18.12
C PRO A 186 3.19 -0.86 16.84
N PRO A 187 2.82 0.28 16.25
CA PRO A 187 2.03 0.29 15.04
C PRO A 187 2.75 -0.49 13.94
N CYS A 188 2.09 -1.55 13.44
CA CYS A 188 2.50 -2.38 12.30
C CYS A 188 3.80 -3.18 12.42
N THR A 189 3.88 -4.14 13.34
CA THR A 189 4.72 -5.32 13.10
C THR A 189 3.83 -6.47 12.62
N LEU A 190 3.47 -6.46 11.35
CA LEU A 190 2.99 -7.65 10.67
C LEU A 190 4.18 -8.59 10.52
N GLY A 191 4.12 -9.73 11.22
CA GLY A 191 5.13 -10.77 11.09
C GLY A 191 5.35 -11.13 9.63
N ALA A 192 6.53 -10.85 9.13
CA ALA A 192 6.96 -11.27 7.82
C ALA A 192 6.92 -12.81 7.78
N ARG A 193 5.94 -13.38 7.10
CA ARG A 193 6.07 -14.74 6.61
C ARG A 193 7.09 -14.68 5.47
N GLU A 194 8.20 -15.37 5.63
CA GLU A 194 9.16 -15.59 4.57
C GLU A 194 8.44 -16.27 3.41
N PHE A 195 8.25 -15.54 2.32
CA PHE A 195 7.91 -16.13 1.05
C PHE A 195 9.20 -16.73 0.47
N PRO A 196 9.15 -17.95 -0.11
CA PRO A 196 10.32 -18.54 -0.76
C PRO A 196 10.88 -17.57 -1.81
N GLN A 197 12.15 -17.27 -1.72
CA GLN A 197 12.87 -16.53 -2.74
C GLN A 197 13.08 -17.48 -3.92
N GLU A 198 12.24 -17.42 -4.94
CA GLU A 198 12.60 -17.96 -6.24
C GLU A 198 13.70 -17.05 -6.82
N THR A 199 14.91 -17.57 -6.76
CA THR A 199 16.07 -16.99 -7.44
C THR A 199 15.85 -17.13 -8.94
N VAL A 200 15.52 -16.04 -9.61
CA VAL A 200 15.60 -15.98 -11.08
C VAL A 200 17.09 -15.93 -11.43
N SER A 201 17.63 -17.06 -11.85
CA SER A 201 18.96 -17.14 -12.47
C SER A 201 18.91 -16.38 -13.80
N ALA A 202 19.75 -15.38 -13.95
CA ALA A 202 20.00 -14.74 -15.23
C ALA A 202 20.64 -15.76 -16.18
N GLY A 203 19.88 -16.20 -17.17
CA GLY A 203 20.42 -16.98 -18.28
C GLY A 203 21.39 -16.12 -19.09
N GLN A 204 22.65 -16.51 -19.09
CA GLN A 204 23.62 -16.04 -20.06
C GLN A 204 23.20 -16.58 -21.43
N SER A 205 22.86 -15.70 -22.36
CA SER A 205 22.75 -16.02 -23.76
C SER A 205 24.13 -15.87 -24.41
N ALA A 206 24.58 -16.98 -25.01
CA ALA A 206 25.68 -16.99 -25.95
C ALA A 206 25.32 -16.25 -27.25
#